data_06447c78503c659d392f279571479e2f
#
_entry.id   06447c78503c659d392f279571479e2f
#
_cell.length_a   1.000
_cell.length_b   1.000
_cell.length_c   1.000
_cell.angle_alpha   90.00
_cell.angle_beta   90.00
_cell.angle_gamma   90.00
#
_symmetry.space_group_name_H-M   'P 1'
#
loop_
_entity.id
_entity.type
_entity.pdbx_description
1 polymer ?
#
loop_
_entity_poly.entity_id
_entity_poly.type
_entity_poly.pdbx_seq_one_letter_code
_entity_poly.pdbx_strand_id
1 'polypeptide(L)'
;MKTQKKLWSALAALCVATGTVAQPAYNYSKLQKEQLGRGVVAIRENPSDVVVSWRYLSSDPINTSFNVYRNGEKIAEVPHSTGTFYRDTYSGNEKAVYTVKPVINGVETGKLNGNYTLPANAPSGYIDIPLDRPAEGVTPSGQKYTYSPNDASIGDVDGDGEYEIILKWDPSNAHDNAHDGYTGNVYFDCYRLTGEKLWRIDLGHNVRAGAHYTQFMVFDLDGDGKAEVVMKTSDGTKDGKGKIIGDAKADYREPGITDGNSHGNTPRNQGRILTGNEYLTVFNGLTGEAMKTIDYVPARGKLTDWGDNRANRSDRFLACVAYLDGVHPSVVMCRGYYTRAVLAAFDWDGKNLKQHWVFDSNNSGCEDYAGQGNHNLRVGDVDGDGCDEIMYGSCAIDHDGKGLYSTRMGHGDAMHLTQFAPGLKGLQVWDCHENKKDGSTFRNAATGEVLFQVKSSIDVGRCMAADVDPRNPGVEMWSSDSKGVRNIKGEVIRPDLKSFSVNMAVWWDGDLLRELLDKNRITKYDWEDDVCRPLMIFDGTDSNNGTKSHPCLQGDIIGDWREEVLLRTEDNSALRLYVSRIPTEYRFHTFLEDPVYRISIATQNVAYNQPTQPGFYFGPDLKEGIFRGYEFKNE
;
A
#
# COMPACT_ATOMS: atom_id res chain seq x y z
N MET A 1 15.45 -80.88 -20.77
CA MET A 1 16.35 -79.69 -20.76
C MET A 1 15.49 -78.50 -20.36
N LYS A 2 15.67 -78.03 -19.14
CA LYS A 2 14.87 -76.90 -18.55
C LYS A 2 15.70 -75.63 -18.61
N THR A 3 15.22 -74.64 -19.30
CA THR A 3 15.81 -73.30 -19.37
C THR A 3 15.11 -72.40 -18.40
N GLN A 4 15.80 -71.98 -17.34
CA GLN A 4 15.32 -71.00 -16.37
C GLN A 4 15.39 -69.57 -16.95
N LYS A 5 14.27 -68.86 -16.98
CA LYS A 5 14.23 -67.41 -17.21
C LYS A 5 14.43 -66.69 -15.88
N LYS A 6 15.47 -65.89 -15.75
CA LYS A 6 15.68 -64.95 -14.66
C LYS A 6 14.80 -63.69 -14.90
N LEU A 7 13.86 -63.42 -13.98
CA LEU A 7 13.17 -62.14 -13.90
C LEU A 7 14.10 -61.14 -13.22
N TRP A 8 14.37 -60.04 -13.86
CA TRP A 8 14.95 -58.87 -13.26
C TRP A 8 13.80 -57.90 -12.92
N SER A 9 13.49 -57.74 -11.61
CA SER A 9 12.63 -56.69 -11.11
C SER A 9 13.46 -55.41 -10.98
N ALA A 10 13.23 -54.46 -11.86
CA ALA A 10 13.71 -53.10 -11.71
C ALA A 10 12.83 -52.36 -10.72
N LEU A 11 13.34 -52.06 -9.53
CA LEU A 11 12.73 -51.13 -8.56
C LEU A 11 12.97 -49.71 -9.12
N ALA A 12 11.95 -49.09 -9.68
CA ALA A 12 11.95 -47.68 -9.96
C ALA A 12 11.73 -46.93 -8.63
N ALA A 13 12.81 -46.37 -8.11
CA ALA A 13 12.71 -45.41 -7.00
C ALA A 13 12.03 -44.14 -7.53
N LEU A 14 10.78 -43.94 -7.14
CA LEU A 14 10.07 -42.70 -7.36
C LEU A 14 10.65 -41.66 -6.37
N CYS A 15 11.59 -40.83 -6.81
CA CYS A 15 11.97 -39.61 -6.11
C CYS A 15 10.77 -38.68 -6.16
N VAL A 16 9.96 -38.68 -5.12
CA VAL A 16 9.03 -37.60 -4.86
C VAL A 16 9.90 -36.38 -4.46
N ALA A 17 10.16 -35.51 -5.42
CA ALA A 17 10.67 -34.19 -5.09
C ALA A 17 9.59 -33.50 -4.26
N THR A 18 9.77 -33.47 -2.96
CA THR A 18 9.07 -32.55 -2.07
C THR A 18 9.56 -31.17 -2.47
N GLY A 19 8.79 -30.50 -3.33
CA GLY A 19 9.02 -29.09 -3.62
C GLY A 19 8.83 -28.33 -2.32
N THR A 20 9.92 -27.96 -1.67
CA THR A 20 9.92 -26.95 -0.63
C THR A 20 9.44 -25.67 -1.29
N VAL A 21 8.31 -25.15 -0.85
CA VAL A 21 7.91 -23.77 -1.13
C VAL A 21 9.07 -22.93 -0.62
N ALA A 22 9.71 -22.14 -1.48
CA ALA A 22 10.73 -21.21 -1.04
C ALA A 22 10.04 -20.21 -0.10
N GLN A 23 10.32 -20.33 1.20
CA GLN A 23 9.89 -19.33 2.17
C GLN A 23 10.68 -18.04 1.89
N PRO A 24 10.09 -16.86 2.14
CA PRO A 24 10.86 -15.63 2.15
C PRO A 24 12.03 -15.79 3.11
N ALA A 25 13.16 -15.17 2.76
CA ALA A 25 14.40 -15.32 3.53
C ALA A 25 14.40 -14.48 4.82
N TYR A 26 13.33 -13.68 5.07
CA TYR A 26 13.20 -12.96 6.32
C TYR A 26 13.27 -13.87 7.54
N ASN A 27 14.06 -13.48 8.49
CA ASN A 27 13.95 -14.04 9.82
C ASN A 27 12.85 -13.29 10.59
N TYR A 28 11.59 -13.66 10.35
CA TYR A 28 10.41 -13.02 10.95
C TYR A 28 10.45 -12.91 12.47
N SER A 29 11.20 -13.77 13.16
CA SER A 29 11.35 -13.70 14.61
C SER A 29 12.24 -12.56 15.08
N LYS A 30 13.07 -12.00 14.19
CA LYS A 30 13.97 -10.89 14.50
C LYS A 30 13.42 -9.53 14.08
N LEU A 31 12.48 -9.50 13.13
CA LEU A 31 11.91 -8.24 12.67
C LEU A 31 11.19 -7.51 13.81
N GLN A 32 11.50 -6.25 13.98
CA GLN A 32 10.73 -5.33 14.78
C GLN A 32 9.39 -5.05 14.08
N LYS A 33 8.33 -5.73 14.54
CA LYS A 33 7.00 -5.68 13.95
C LYS A 33 6.01 -5.02 14.89
N GLU A 34 5.00 -4.39 14.33
CA GLU A 34 3.83 -3.89 15.06
C GLU A 34 3.14 -5.03 15.83
N GLN A 35 2.62 -4.71 17.02
CA GLN A 35 1.85 -5.66 17.82
C GLN A 35 0.37 -5.49 17.50
N LEU A 36 -0.14 -6.39 16.66
CA LEU A 36 -1.52 -6.34 16.21
C LEU A 36 -2.50 -6.82 17.29
N GLY A 37 -3.58 -6.06 17.48
CA GLY A 37 -4.77 -6.51 18.19
C GLY A 37 -5.61 -7.50 17.37
N ARG A 38 -6.71 -7.95 17.95
CA ARG A 38 -7.62 -8.94 17.32
C ARG A 38 -8.37 -8.37 16.10
N GLY A 39 -8.41 -7.06 15.90
CA GLY A 39 -9.06 -6.41 14.77
C GLY A 39 -10.51 -6.81 14.59
N VAL A 40 -11.27 -6.93 15.69
CA VAL A 40 -12.68 -7.32 15.61
C VAL A 40 -13.48 -6.21 14.95
N VAL A 41 -14.30 -6.59 13.97
CA VAL A 41 -15.28 -5.71 13.37
C VAL A 41 -16.66 -6.36 13.33
N ALA A 42 -17.70 -5.57 13.56
CA ALA A 42 -19.09 -6.02 13.42
C ALA A 42 -19.81 -5.06 12.47
N ILE A 43 -20.25 -5.56 11.34
CA ILE A 43 -20.90 -4.79 10.28
C ILE A 43 -22.32 -5.28 10.09
N ARG A 44 -23.27 -4.36 10.04
CA ARG A 44 -24.64 -4.71 9.68
C ARG A 44 -24.70 -5.15 8.22
N GLU A 45 -25.09 -6.39 7.99
CA GLU A 45 -25.27 -6.91 6.64
C GLU A 45 -26.60 -6.44 6.03
N ASN A 46 -27.65 -6.55 6.81
CA ASN A 46 -29.00 -6.17 6.49
C ASN A 46 -29.75 -5.82 7.81
N PRO A 47 -31.03 -5.44 7.80
CA PRO A 47 -31.76 -5.09 9.02
C PRO A 47 -31.86 -6.21 10.08
N SER A 48 -31.64 -7.46 9.69
CA SER A 48 -31.79 -8.63 10.58
C SER A 48 -30.47 -9.25 11.01
N ASP A 49 -29.36 -8.97 10.32
CA ASP A 49 -28.12 -9.71 10.50
C ASP A 49 -26.91 -8.75 10.63
N VAL A 50 -25.97 -9.19 11.47
CA VAL A 50 -24.66 -8.56 11.67
C VAL A 50 -23.57 -9.58 11.37
N VAL A 51 -22.60 -9.20 10.56
CA VAL A 51 -21.40 -9.99 10.31
C VAL A 51 -20.32 -9.54 11.29
N VAL A 52 -19.68 -10.49 11.93
CA VAL A 52 -18.53 -10.28 12.83
C VAL A 52 -17.34 -11.01 12.23
N SER A 53 -16.23 -10.31 12.02
CA SER A 53 -14.97 -10.90 11.58
C SER A 53 -13.81 -10.38 12.43
N TRP A 54 -12.69 -11.09 12.41
CA TRP A 54 -11.53 -10.78 13.24
C TRP A 54 -10.25 -11.37 12.67
N ARG A 55 -9.12 -10.79 13.02
CA ARG A 55 -7.79 -11.29 12.61
C ARG A 55 -7.50 -12.66 13.22
N TYR A 56 -6.97 -13.55 12.39
CA TYR A 56 -6.22 -14.71 12.83
C TYR A 56 -4.74 -14.33 12.83
N LEU A 57 -4.08 -14.46 13.99
CA LEU A 57 -2.71 -14.00 14.19
C LEU A 57 -1.74 -15.18 14.16
N SER A 58 -0.51 -14.97 13.71
CA SER A 58 0.53 -16.01 13.69
C SER A 58 0.87 -16.55 15.09
N SER A 59 0.59 -15.77 16.14
CA SER A 59 0.69 -16.20 17.54
C SER A 59 -0.43 -17.13 18.00
N ASP A 60 -1.51 -17.27 17.22
CA ASP A 60 -2.61 -18.20 17.55
C ASP A 60 -2.21 -19.64 17.16
N PRO A 61 -2.25 -20.61 18.07
CA PRO A 61 -2.08 -22.02 17.69
C PRO A 61 -3.06 -22.46 16.60
N ILE A 62 -2.64 -23.37 15.72
CA ILE A 62 -3.43 -23.81 14.54
C ILE A 62 -4.81 -24.37 14.91
N ASN A 63 -4.97 -24.89 16.11
CA ASN A 63 -6.23 -25.45 16.62
C ASN A 63 -7.05 -24.45 17.45
N THR A 64 -6.74 -23.14 17.37
CA THR A 64 -7.49 -22.10 18.09
C THR A 64 -8.90 -21.99 17.53
N SER A 65 -9.92 -22.21 18.37
CA SER A 65 -11.30 -21.82 18.13
C SER A 65 -11.59 -20.46 18.78
N PHE A 66 -12.75 -19.87 18.49
CA PHE A 66 -13.09 -18.56 19.02
C PHE A 66 -14.50 -18.55 19.59
N ASN A 67 -14.68 -18.00 20.79
CA ASN A 67 -15.99 -17.67 21.33
C ASN A 67 -16.37 -16.26 20.96
N VAL A 68 -17.57 -16.10 20.41
CA VAL A 68 -18.15 -14.80 20.04
C VAL A 68 -19.23 -14.42 21.05
N TYR A 69 -19.16 -13.21 21.56
CA TYR A 69 -20.10 -12.65 22.52
C TYR A 69 -20.76 -11.41 21.95
N ARG A 70 -22.05 -11.22 22.30
CA ARG A 70 -22.77 -9.95 22.12
C ARG A 70 -23.27 -9.46 23.48
N ASN A 71 -22.90 -8.24 23.86
CA ASN A 71 -23.25 -7.64 25.14
C ASN A 71 -22.94 -8.52 26.37
N GLY A 72 -21.84 -9.29 26.30
CA GLY A 72 -21.40 -10.22 27.36
C GLY A 72 -22.04 -11.59 27.32
N GLU A 73 -23.03 -11.86 26.48
CA GLU A 73 -23.64 -13.19 26.28
C GLU A 73 -22.91 -13.92 25.14
N LYS A 74 -22.47 -15.17 25.39
CA LYS A 74 -21.89 -16.04 24.36
C LYS A 74 -22.96 -16.43 23.34
N ILE A 75 -22.76 -16.01 22.08
CA ILE A 75 -23.69 -16.29 20.98
C ILE A 75 -23.19 -17.38 20.04
N ALA A 76 -21.88 -17.63 19.99
CA ALA A 76 -21.31 -18.68 19.13
C ALA A 76 -19.97 -19.19 19.65
N GLU A 77 -19.58 -20.36 19.14
CA GLU A 77 -18.24 -20.89 19.12
C GLU A 77 -17.86 -21.17 17.66
N VAL A 78 -16.81 -20.53 17.16
CA VAL A 78 -16.32 -20.70 15.80
C VAL A 78 -15.15 -21.66 15.81
N PRO A 79 -15.27 -22.85 15.20
CA PRO A 79 -14.26 -23.89 15.27
C PRO A 79 -13.02 -23.51 14.45
N HIS A 80 -11.87 -24.11 14.79
CA HIS A 80 -10.61 -23.88 14.09
C HIS A 80 -10.63 -24.29 12.60
N SER A 81 -11.60 -25.08 12.17
CA SER A 81 -11.73 -25.57 10.79
C SER A 81 -12.47 -24.61 9.84
N THR A 82 -12.91 -23.45 10.31
CA THR A 82 -13.64 -22.45 9.52
C THR A 82 -12.92 -21.11 9.53
N GLY A 83 -13.31 -20.18 8.65
CA GLY A 83 -12.81 -18.80 8.66
C GLY A 83 -13.08 -18.07 9.98
N THR A 84 -12.41 -16.95 10.19
CA THR A 84 -12.63 -16.06 11.35
C THR A 84 -13.80 -15.11 11.10
N PHE A 85 -14.98 -15.70 10.94
CA PHE A 85 -16.19 -15.05 10.50
C PHE A 85 -17.41 -15.65 11.21
N TYR A 86 -18.37 -14.83 11.63
CA TYR A 86 -19.63 -15.27 12.20
C TYR A 86 -20.77 -14.34 11.76
N ARG A 87 -21.92 -14.93 11.36
CA ARG A 87 -23.15 -14.17 11.08
C ARG A 87 -24.09 -14.30 12.27
N ASP A 88 -24.33 -13.17 12.94
CA ASP A 88 -25.25 -13.05 14.06
C ASP A 88 -26.61 -12.55 13.60
N THR A 89 -27.67 -13.30 13.89
CA THR A 89 -29.05 -12.83 13.69
C THR A 89 -29.42 -11.84 14.79
N TYR A 90 -29.28 -10.56 14.48
CA TYR A 90 -29.54 -9.44 15.39
C TYR A 90 -30.21 -8.28 14.68
N SER A 91 -31.52 -8.10 14.93
CA SER A 91 -32.36 -7.04 14.34
C SER A 91 -32.44 -5.78 15.19
N GLY A 92 -31.78 -5.72 16.37
CA GLY A 92 -31.76 -4.54 17.22
C GLY A 92 -31.01 -3.37 16.59
N ASN A 93 -31.57 -2.17 16.70
CA ASN A 93 -30.93 -0.92 16.22
C ASN A 93 -30.16 -0.19 17.32
N GLU A 94 -30.06 -0.77 18.49
CA GLU A 94 -29.32 -0.22 19.63
C GLU A 94 -27.82 -0.51 19.49
N LYS A 95 -27.01 0.21 20.27
CA LYS A 95 -25.59 -0.07 20.42
C LYS A 95 -25.38 -1.51 20.92
N ALA A 96 -24.50 -2.26 20.28
CA ALA A 96 -24.12 -3.61 20.68
C ALA A 96 -22.60 -3.74 20.77
N VAL A 97 -22.10 -4.42 21.81
CA VAL A 97 -20.69 -4.72 21.99
C VAL A 97 -20.44 -6.17 21.61
N TYR A 98 -19.65 -6.38 20.57
CA TYR A 98 -19.15 -7.70 20.19
C TYR A 98 -17.77 -7.92 20.79
N THR A 99 -17.56 -9.13 21.35
CA THR A 99 -16.27 -9.55 21.91
C THR A 99 -15.90 -10.91 21.32
N VAL A 100 -14.67 -11.05 20.87
CA VAL A 100 -14.12 -12.32 20.39
C VAL A 100 -12.99 -12.75 21.31
N LYS A 101 -13.06 -14.02 21.77
CA LYS A 101 -12.07 -14.59 22.69
C LYS A 101 -11.49 -15.87 22.11
N PRO A 102 -10.16 -16.00 22.01
CA PRO A 102 -9.52 -17.25 21.59
C PRO A 102 -9.76 -18.37 22.62
N VAL A 103 -9.96 -19.58 22.10
CA VAL A 103 -10.13 -20.81 22.89
C VAL A 103 -9.05 -21.79 22.44
N ILE A 104 -8.15 -22.15 23.35
CA ILE A 104 -7.05 -23.07 23.11
C ILE A 104 -7.24 -24.30 23.99
N ASN A 105 -7.29 -25.50 23.40
CA ASN A 105 -7.54 -26.74 24.08
C ASN A 105 -8.82 -26.72 24.98
N GLY A 106 -9.86 -26.04 24.48
CA GLY A 106 -11.16 -25.94 25.18
C GLY A 106 -11.21 -24.88 26.29
N VAL A 107 -10.17 -24.09 26.47
CA VAL A 107 -10.10 -23.06 27.51
C VAL A 107 -9.98 -21.67 26.87
N GLU A 108 -10.87 -20.73 27.26
CA GLU A 108 -10.71 -19.32 26.87
C GLU A 108 -9.41 -18.77 27.44
N THR A 109 -8.63 -18.08 26.57
CA THR A 109 -7.45 -17.36 27.01
C THR A 109 -7.82 -15.90 27.24
N GLY A 110 -7.22 -15.27 28.26
CA GLY A 110 -7.39 -13.83 28.49
C GLY A 110 -6.51 -12.96 27.60
N LYS A 111 -5.73 -13.57 26.71
CA LYS A 111 -4.78 -12.87 25.83
C LYS A 111 -5.42 -12.63 24.46
N LEU A 112 -5.14 -11.47 23.87
CA LEU A 112 -5.56 -11.10 22.51
C LEU A 112 -7.08 -11.23 22.29
N ASN A 113 -7.88 -10.87 23.28
CA ASN A 113 -9.31 -10.65 23.11
C ASN A 113 -9.51 -9.38 22.27
N GLY A 114 -10.50 -9.36 21.38
CA GLY A 114 -10.88 -8.16 20.67
C GLY A 114 -12.31 -7.74 20.97
N ASN A 115 -12.57 -6.45 20.88
CA ASN A 115 -13.90 -5.88 21.07
C ASN A 115 -14.21 -4.91 19.93
N TYR A 116 -15.47 -4.88 19.54
CA TYR A 116 -15.99 -3.87 18.64
C TYR A 116 -17.33 -3.37 19.13
N THR A 117 -17.52 -2.06 19.08
CA THR A 117 -18.80 -1.43 19.39
C THR A 117 -19.55 -1.10 18.12
N LEU A 118 -20.56 -1.90 17.76
CA LEU A 118 -21.50 -1.57 16.69
C LEU A 118 -22.33 -0.38 17.15
N PRO A 119 -22.29 0.77 16.47
CA PRO A 119 -23.07 1.95 16.85
C PRO A 119 -24.58 1.70 16.76
N ALA A 120 -25.37 2.49 17.49
CA ALA A 120 -26.81 2.53 17.25
C ALA A 120 -27.10 3.00 15.82
N ASN A 121 -28.06 2.38 15.15
CA ASN A 121 -28.42 2.65 13.75
C ASN A 121 -27.23 2.60 12.76
N ALA A 122 -26.27 1.70 13.02
CA ALA A 122 -25.12 1.49 12.12
C ALA A 122 -25.58 1.26 10.66
N PRO A 123 -24.91 1.87 9.68
CA PRO A 123 -25.21 1.61 8.28
C PRO A 123 -24.88 0.17 7.89
N SER A 124 -25.40 -0.29 6.76
CA SER A 124 -25.08 -1.62 6.24
C SER A 124 -23.87 -1.61 5.33
N GLY A 125 -22.92 -2.47 5.62
CA GLY A 125 -21.78 -2.78 4.74
C GLY A 125 -20.53 -1.93 4.91
N TYR A 126 -20.54 -0.91 5.77
CA TYR A 126 -19.37 -0.04 6.00
C TYR A 126 -19.37 0.58 7.40
N ILE A 127 -18.20 1.06 7.78
CA ILE A 127 -18.02 1.98 8.91
C ILE A 127 -18.01 3.40 8.34
N ASP A 128 -18.88 4.26 8.85
CA ASP A 128 -18.94 5.67 8.46
C ASP A 128 -18.05 6.48 9.42
N ILE A 129 -17.08 7.20 8.89
CA ILE A 129 -16.06 7.94 9.63
C ILE A 129 -16.24 9.43 9.32
N PRO A 130 -17.00 10.17 10.13
CA PRO A 130 -17.23 11.61 9.93
C PRO A 130 -15.92 12.39 9.93
N LEU A 131 -15.82 13.38 9.05
CA LEU A 131 -14.62 14.19 8.87
C LEU A 131 -14.83 15.65 9.22
N ASP A 132 -13.79 16.27 9.76
CA ASP A 132 -13.70 17.72 9.97
C ASP A 132 -13.00 18.37 8.75
N ARG A 133 -13.79 18.65 7.70
CA ARG A 133 -13.27 19.19 6.44
C ARG A 133 -12.59 20.54 6.64
N PRO A 134 -11.36 20.77 6.11
CA PRO A 134 -10.72 22.08 6.17
C PRO A 134 -11.55 23.17 5.49
N ALA A 135 -11.46 24.40 6.01
CA ALA A 135 -12.16 25.55 5.46
C ALA A 135 -11.71 25.86 4.03
N GLU A 136 -12.63 26.34 3.21
CA GLU A 136 -12.33 26.86 1.88
C GLU A 136 -11.31 28.00 1.93
N GLY A 137 -10.52 28.16 0.89
CA GLY A 137 -9.50 29.18 0.79
C GLY A 137 -9.51 29.95 -0.53
N VAL A 138 -8.67 30.99 -0.57
CA VAL A 138 -8.44 31.81 -1.75
C VAL A 138 -6.93 31.99 -1.93
N THR A 139 -6.41 31.72 -3.12
CA THR A 139 -5.00 31.91 -3.44
C THR A 139 -4.64 33.41 -3.57
N PRO A 140 -3.35 33.77 -3.54
CA PRO A 140 -2.91 35.15 -3.83
C PRO A 140 -3.38 35.71 -5.18
N SER A 141 -3.66 34.85 -6.16
CA SER A 141 -4.23 35.25 -7.46
C SER A 141 -5.76 35.35 -7.47
N GLY A 142 -6.43 35.15 -6.34
CA GLY A 142 -7.89 35.23 -6.24
C GLY A 142 -8.64 33.94 -6.60
N GLN A 143 -7.97 32.84 -6.89
CA GLN A 143 -8.61 31.56 -7.16
C GLN A 143 -9.16 30.95 -5.88
N LYS A 144 -10.45 30.66 -5.84
CA LYS A 144 -11.10 29.92 -4.74
C LYS A 144 -10.79 28.43 -4.86
N TYR A 145 -10.68 27.75 -3.72
CA TYR A 145 -10.50 26.31 -3.65
C TYR A 145 -11.18 25.72 -2.41
N THR A 146 -11.53 24.46 -2.52
CA THR A 146 -12.13 23.64 -1.44
C THR A 146 -11.20 22.44 -1.18
N TYR A 147 -11.60 21.53 -0.28
CA TYR A 147 -10.83 20.35 0.05
C TYR A 147 -11.61 19.07 -0.18
N SER A 148 -10.90 18.01 -0.56
CA SER A 148 -11.40 16.64 -0.57
C SER A 148 -10.42 15.69 0.14
N PRO A 149 -10.94 14.63 0.81
CA PRO A 149 -10.10 13.54 1.29
C PRO A 149 -9.35 12.91 0.11
N ASN A 150 -8.07 12.62 0.30
CA ASN A 150 -7.23 12.02 -0.74
C ASN A 150 -6.58 10.74 -0.22
N ASP A 151 -5.25 10.62 -0.30
CA ASP A 151 -4.55 9.44 0.18
C ASP A 151 -4.65 9.28 1.70
N ALA A 152 -4.74 8.04 2.15
CA ALA A 152 -4.66 7.69 3.55
C ALA A 152 -3.57 6.64 3.79
N SER A 153 -3.17 6.49 5.04
CA SER A 153 -2.39 5.39 5.57
C SER A 153 -2.89 5.03 6.96
N ILE A 154 -2.42 3.92 7.50
CA ILE A 154 -2.82 3.42 8.81
C ILE A 154 -1.61 3.17 9.71
N GLY A 155 -1.80 3.31 11.01
CA GLY A 155 -0.87 2.92 12.05
C GLY A 155 -1.55 2.91 13.40
N ASP A 156 -1.09 2.05 14.29
CA ASP A 156 -1.48 2.07 15.70
C ASP A 156 -0.71 3.22 16.37
N VAL A 157 -1.38 4.37 16.59
CA VAL A 157 -0.72 5.56 17.11
C VAL A 157 -0.75 5.65 18.63
N ASP A 158 -1.58 4.86 19.31
CA ASP A 158 -1.70 4.88 20.77
C ASP A 158 -1.28 3.57 21.47
N GLY A 159 -0.98 2.53 20.71
CA GLY A 159 -0.46 1.25 21.20
C GLY A 159 -1.54 0.30 21.71
N ASP A 160 -2.78 0.44 21.23
CA ASP A 160 -3.89 -0.42 21.64
C ASP A 160 -4.06 -1.66 20.73
N GLY A 161 -3.30 -1.75 19.64
CA GLY A 161 -3.31 -2.86 18.67
C GLY A 161 -4.33 -2.70 17.55
N GLU A 162 -5.07 -1.59 17.51
CA GLU A 162 -5.98 -1.23 16.43
C GLU A 162 -5.43 -0.02 15.68
N TYR A 163 -5.85 0.18 14.43
CA TYR A 163 -5.28 1.24 13.60
C TYR A 163 -6.12 2.51 13.56
N GLU A 164 -5.43 3.65 13.65
CA GLU A 164 -5.93 4.95 13.26
C GLU A 164 -5.64 5.23 11.78
N ILE A 165 -6.44 6.15 11.21
CA ILE A 165 -6.32 6.60 9.82
C ILE A 165 -5.62 7.95 9.80
N ILE A 166 -4.51 8.04 9.09
CA ILE A 166 -3.84 9.29 8.75
C ILE A 166 -4.27 9.68 7.34
N LEU A 167 -5.04 10.77 7.25
CA LEU A 167 -5.69 11.23 6.03
C LEU A 167 -5.04 12.51 5.49
N LYS A 168 -4.65 12.50 4.22
CA LYS A 168 -4.24 13.69 3.47
C LYS A 168 -5.46 14.40 2.87
N TRP A 169 -5.55 15.71 3.06
CA TRP A 169 -6.51 16.57 2.40
C TRP A 169 -5.87 17.29 1.22
N ASP A 170 -6.42 17.10 0.02
CA ASP A 170 -5.98 17.81 -1.18
C ASP A 170 -6.89 19.00 -1.46
N PRO A 171 -6.32 20.20 -1.74
CA PRO A 171 -7.09 21.32 -2.24
C PRO A 171 -7.51 21.08 -3.69
N SER A 172 -8.70 21.55 -4.07
CA SER A 172 -9.26 21.36 -5.42
C SER A 172 -8.44 22.01 -6.54
N ASN A 173 -7.46 22.85 -6.19
CA ASN A 173 -6.49 23.47 -7.08
C ASN A 173 -5.08 22.86 -6.94
N ALA A 174 -4.98 21.60 -6.54
CA ALA A 174 -3.74 20.84 -6.61
C ALA A 174 -3.26 20.74 -8.07
N HIS A 175 -1.95 20.72 -8.29
CA HIS A 175 -1.34 20.71 -9.61
C HIS A 175 -0.33 19.57 -9.79
N ASP A 176 -0.25 19.04 -11.01
CA ASP A 176 0.92 18.27 -11.43
C ASP A 176 2.16 19.18 -11.48
N ASN A 177 3.34 18.59 -11.30
CA ASN A 177 4.62 19.29 -11.33
C ASN A 177 4.91 19.99 -12.66
N ALA A 178 4.28 19.57 -13.75
CA ALA A 178 4.42 20.23 -15.05
C ALA A 178 3.66 21.56 -15.12
N HIS A 179 2.65 21.79 -14.27
CA HIS A 179 1.75 22.95 -14.34
C HIS A 179 2.14 24.07 -13.37
N ASP A 180 1.91 25.32 -13.78
CA ASP A 180 2.06 26.52 -12.95
C ASP A 180 0.73 26.84 -12.25
N GLY A 181 0.78 27.63 -11.20
CA GLY A 181 -0.36 28.06 -10.40
C GLY A 181 -0.14 27.86 -8.90
N TYR A 182 -0.76 28.73 -8.11
CA TYR A 182 -0.80 28.55 -6.66
C TYR A 182 -1.67 27.34 -6.29
N THR A 183 -1.31 26.64 -5.22
CA THR A 183 -2.15 25.63 -4.58
C THR A 183 -2.59 26.07 -3.19
N GLY A 184 -3.67 25.50 -2.68
CA GLY A 184 -3.97 25.54 -1.25
C GLY A 184 -2.94 24.75 -0.44
N ASN A 185 -2.96 24.92 0.88
CA ASN A 185 -2.14 24.13 1.79
C ASN A 185 -2.59 22.66 1.75
N VAL A 186 -1.68 21.75 2.00
CA VAL A 186 -2.02 20.35 2.29
C VAL A 186 -2.16 20.18 3.78
N TYR A 187 -3.22 19.51 4.21
CA TYR A 187 -3.43 19.13 5.60
C TYR A 187 -3.33 17.62 5.77
N PHE A 188 -2.88 17.19 6.95
CA PHE A 188 -2.97 15.82 7.41
C PHE A 188 -3.75 15.77 8.72
N ASP A 189 -4.71 14.86 8.77
CA ASP A 189 -5.51 14.60 9.97
C ASP A 189 -5.29 13.15 10.43
N CYS A 190 -5.37 12.93 11.73
CA CYS A 190 -5.49 11.60 12.30
C CYS A 190 -6.89 11.38 12.85
N TYR A 191 -7.51 10.26 12.49
CA TYR A 191 -8.84 9.86 12.92
C TYR A 191 -8.84 8.45 13.48
N ARG A 192 -9.57 8.23 14.57
CA ARG A 192 -10.04 6.91 14.97
C ARG A 192 -11.13 6.43 14.02
N LEU A 193 -11.36 5.12 13.95
CA LEU A 193 -12.48 4.56 13.16
C LEU A 193 -13.86 5.05 13.64
N THR A 194 -13.95 5.62 14.84
CA THR A 194 -15.16 6.27 15.38
C THR A 194 -15.45 7.66 14.79
N GLY A 195 -14.50 8.23 14.02
CA GLY A 195 -14.57 9.61 13.53
C GLY A 195 -14.01 10.65 14.50
N GLU A 196 -13.46 10.24 15.65
CA GLU A 196 -12.73 11.13 16.54
C GLU A 196 -11.46 11.64 15.86
N LYS A 197 -11.34 12.94 15.66
CA LYS A 197 -10.13 13.57 15.15
C LYS A 197 -9.15 13.83 16.29
N LEU A 198 -7.95 13.23 16.20
CA LEU A 198 -6.91 13.39 17.21
C LEU A 198 -6.11 14.69 17.00
N TRP A 199 -5.73 15.00 15.77
CA TRP A 199 -4.95 16.18 15.43
C TRP A 199 -5.09 16.56 13.95
N ARG A 200 -4.57 17.75 13.62
CA ARG A 200 -4.35 18.25 12.25
C ARG A 200 -2.98 18.90 12.14
N ILE A 201 -2.21 18.50 11.12
CA ILE A 201 -0.99 19.14 10.68
C ILE A 201 -1.28 19.98 9.44
N ASP A 202 -0.78 21.23 9.39
CA ASP A 202 -0.84 22.11 8.23
C ASP A 202 0.56 22.25 7.63
N LEU A 203 0.79 21.73 6.42
CA LEU A 203 2.11 21.82 5.77
C LEU A 203 2.49 23.25 5.37
N GLY A 204 1.54 24.19 5.42
CA GLY A 204 1.76 25.58 5.04
C GLY A 204 1.86 25.77 3.52
N HIS A 205 2.05 27.02 3.12
CA HIS A 205 2.06 27.41 1.71
C HIS A 205 3.39 27.20 1.00
N ASN A 206 4.45 26.82 1.73
CA ASN A 206 5.77 26.51 1.15
C ASN A 206 5.92 25.04 0.72
N VAL A 207 4.85 24.25 0.81
CA VAL A 207 4.75 22.90 0.23
C VAL A 207 3.58 22.90 -0.75
N ARG A 208 3.85 22.64 -2.04
CA ARG A 208 2.80 22.56 -3.08
C ARG A 208 1.94 21.31 -2.89
N ALA A 209 0.69 21.41 -3.34
CA ALA A 209 -0.23 20.29 -3.42
C ALA A 209 -0.21 19.62 -4.79
N GLY A 210 -0.28 18.28 -4.80
CA GLY A 210 -0.34 17.41 -5.96
C GLY A 210 0.24 16.03 -5.67
N ALA A 211 0.02 15.08 -6.55
CA ALA A 211 0.34 13.67 -6.33
C ALA A 211 1.81 13.38 -6.01
N HIS A 212 2.74 14.26 -6.41
CA HIS A 212 4.19 14.01 -6.31
C HIS A 212 4.90 14.81 -5.23
N TYR A 213 4.19 15.63 -4.43
CA TYR A 213 4.83 16.58 -3.51
C TYR A 213 4.86 16.14 -2.05
N THR A 214 3.90 15.31 -1.62
CA THR A 214 3.55 15.14 -0.20
C THR A 214 3.40 13.67 0.20
N GLN A 215 4.42 12.86 -0.06
CA GLN A 215 4.50 11.48 0.41
C GLN A 215 4.71 11.47 1.93
N PHE A 216 4.06 10.54 2.61
CA PHE A 216 4.16 10.37 4.05
C PHE A 216 4.19 8.90 4.42
N MET A 217 4.97 8.56 5.43
CA MET A 217 5.09 7.20 5.97
C MET A 217 4.47 7.16 7.35
N VAL A 218 3.70 6.10 7.62
CA VAL A 218 3.09 5.81 8.93
C VAL A 218 3.53 4.41 9.34
N PHE A 219 4.36 4.34 10.36
CA PHE A 219 4.95 3.08 10.79
C PHE A 219 5.51 3.20 12.22
N ASP A 220 5.51 2.12 12.98
CA ASP A 220 6.24 2.03 14.25
C ASP A 220 7.74 1.87 13.93
N LEU A 221 8.46 2.99 13.91
CA LEU A 221 9.85 3.05 13.46
C LEU A 221 10.87 2.73 14.56
N ASP A 222 10.52 2.88 15.84
CA ASP A 222 11.44 2.62 16.96
C ASP A 222 11.05 1.39 17.81
N GLY A 223 9.93 0.73 17.47
CA GLY A 223 9.48 -0.49 18.12
C GLY A 223 8.85 -0.30 19.48
N ASP A 224 8.38 0.91 19.80
CA ASP A 224 7.70 1.20 21.05
C ASP A 224 6.22 0.75 21.06
N GLY A 225 5.74 0.24 19.92
CA GLY A 225 4.37 -0.21 19.68
C GLY A 225 3.43 0.93 19.25
N LYS A 226 3.95 2.09 18.85
CA LYS A 226 3.17 3.24 18.38
C LYS A 226 3.78 3.80 17.11
N ALA A 227 2.94 4.00 16.12
CA ALA A 227 3.39 4.50 14.83
C ALA A 227 3.77 5.99 14.88
N GLU A 228 4.88 6.34 14.24
CA GLU A 228 5.24 7.69 13.85
C GLU A 228 4.65 8.07 12.50
N VAL A 229 4.60 9.38 12.24
CA VAL A 229 4.31 9.93 10.92
C VAL A 229 5.52 10.72 10.43
N VAL A 230 6.06 10.34 9.27
CA VAL A 230 7.26 10.98 8.70
C VAL A 230 6.94 11.57 7.34
N MET A 231 7.28 12.85 7.15
CA MET A 231 7.03 13.53 5.88
C MET A 231 7.95 14.73 5.67
N LYS A 232 8.01 15.18 4.41
CA LYS A 232 8.66 16.43 4.04
C LYS A 232 7.85 17.63 4.56
N THR A 233 8.53 18.57 5.20
CA THR A 233 7.97 19.85 5.68
C THR A 233 8.79 21.03 5.17
N SER A 234 8.39 22.25 5.50
CA SER A 234 9.08 23.48 5.15
C SER A 234 8.82 24.55 6.22
N ASP A 235 9.41 25.72 6.04
CA ASP A 235 9.10 26.88 6.87
C ASP A 235 7.59 27.20 6.84
N GLY A 236 7.04 27.48 8.01
CA GLY A 236 5.62 27.76 8.17
C GLY A 236 4.72 26.52 8.35
N THR A 237 5.25 25.30 8.29
CA THR A 237 4.50 24.09 8.66
C THR A 237 4.08 24.16 10.12
N LYS A 238 2.81 23.86 10.41
CA LYS A 238 2.25 23.85 11.76
C LYS A 238 1.93 22.41 12.17
N ASP A 239 2.53 21.96 13.26
CA ASP A 239 2.30 20.63 13.81
C ASP A 239 0.92 20.46 14.49
N GLY A 240 0.62 19.23 14.95
CA GLY A 240 -0.66 18.91 15.61
C GLY A 240 -0.91 19.62 16.93
N LYS A 241 0.10 20.23 17.52
CA LYS A 241 0.00 21.08 18.74
C LYS A 241 -0.05 22.58 18.42
N GLY A 242 0.03 22.94 17.13
CA GLY A 242 0.01 24.33 16.68
C GLY A 242 1.38 25.02 16.69
N LYS A 243 2.47 24.28 16.96
CA LYS A 243 3.84 24.80 16.90
C LYS A 243 4.29 24.91 15.45
N ILE A 244 4.96 26.01 15.11
CA ILE A 244 5.47 26.26 13.76
C ILE A 244 6.90 25.74 13.62
N ILE A 245 7.15 25.02 12.53
CA ILE A 245 8.47 24.57 12.11
C ILE A 245 9.11 25.69 11.28
N GLY A 246 10.36 26.03 11.60
CA GLY A 246 11.13 27.06 10.89
C GLY A 246 10.59 28.47 11.01
N ASP A 247 10.68 29.27 9.93
CA ASP A 247 10.23 30.67 9.91
C ASP A 247 8.75 30.75 9.52
N ALA A 248 7.93 31.24 10.45
CA ALA A 248 6.50 31.46 10.24
C ALA A 248 6.15 32.51 9.17
N LYS A 249 7.10 33.35 8.78
CA LYS A 249 6.89 34.47 7.81
C LYS A 249 7.44 34.17 6.43
N ALA A 250 8.15 33.07 6.25
CA ALA A 250 8.72 32.71 4.96
C ALA A 250 7.63 32.41 3.93
N ASP A 251 7.78 32.98 2.74
CA ASP A 251 6.95 32.68 1.58
C ASP A 251 7.85 32.50 0.37
N TYR A 252 7.99 31.27 -0.09
CA TYR A 252 8.86 30.87 -1.20
C TYR A 252 8.12 30.70 -2.52
N ARG A 253 6.81 31.02 -2.54
CA ARG A 253 5.99 30.89 -3.75
C ARG A 253 6.36 31.96 -4.78
N GLU A 254 6.74 31.53 -5.97
CA GLU A 254 7.02 32.45 -7.08
C GLU A 254 5.75 33.25 -7.45
N PRO A 255 5.84 34.58 -7.63
CA PRO A 255 4.70 35.41 -8.04
C PRO A 255 4.31 35.16 -9.51
N GLY A 256 5.22 34.57 -10.28
CA GLY A 256 5.08 34.29 -11.71
C GLY A 256 5.62 35.41 -12.59
N ILE A 257 5.93 35.07 -13.86
CA ILE A 257 6.50 35.96 -14.88
C ILE A 257 5.50 36.04 -16.02
N THR A 258 5.05 37.25 -16.35
CA THR A 258 4.21 37.54 -17.52
C THR A 258 5.11 37.93 -18.71
N ASP A 259 5.55 36.95 -19.48
CA ASP A 259 6.50 37.14 -20.58
C ASP A 259 5.99 36.57 -21.94
N GLY A 260 4.69 36.29 -22.04
CA GLY A 260 4.10 35.69 -23.25
C GLY A 260 4.27 34.17 -23.35
N ASN A 261 5.03 33.54 -22.45
CA ASN A 261 5.24 32.09 -22.37
C ASN A 261 4.37 31.45 -21.25
N SER A 262 3.30 32.13 -20.85
CA SER A 262 2.35 31.63 -19.83
C SER A 262 1.50 30.49 -20.39
N HIS A 263 1.18 29.51 -19.54
CA HIS A 263 0.23 28.43 -19.90
C HIS A 263 -1.20 28.96 -19.73
N GLY A 264 -1.84 29.32 -20.82
CA GLY A 264 -3.12 30.01 -20.79
C GLY A 264 -3.00 31.38 -20.09
N ASN A 265 -3.83 31.64 -19.06
CA ASN A 265 -3.80 32.89 -18.29
C ASN A 265 -2.89 32.81 -17.03
N THR A 266 -2.22 31.68 -16.77
CA THR A 266 -1.37 31.51 -15.60
C THR A 266 0.05 31.97 -15.92
N PRO A 267 0.62 32.96 -15.19
CA PRO A 267 1.99 33.39 -15.37
C PRO A 267 2.98 32.23 -15.17
N ARG A 268 4.03 32.20 -16.00
CA ARG A 268 5.07 31.17 -15.92
C ARG A 268 5.72 31.16 -14.52
N ASN A 269 5.90 29.98 -13.96
CA ASN A 269 6.41 29.71 -12.61
C ASN A 269 5.51 30.19 -11.46
N GLN A 270 4.33 30.74 -11.70
CA GLN A 270 3.45 31.17 -10.61
C GLN A 270 3.16 30.02 -9.64
N GLY A 271 3.30 30.29 -8.35
CA GLY A 271 3.03 29.32 -7.28
C GLY A 271 4.05 28.18 -7.15
N ARG A 272 5.11 28.17 -7.95
CA ARG A 272 6.20 27.19 -7.78
C ARG A 272 7.09 27.56 -6.59
N ILE A 273 7.71 26.56 -5.99
CA ILE A 273 8.69 26.70 -4.91
C ILE A 273 10.06 26.38 -5.51
N LEU A 274 10.78 27.40 -5.96
CA LEU A 274 12.07 27.22 -6.64
C LEU A 274 13.26 27.30 -5.68
N THR A 275 13.06 27.90 -4.51
CA THR A 275 14.05 28.11 -3.46
C THR A 275 13.43 27.87 -2.09
N GLY A 276 14.19 28.03 -1.03
CA GLY A 276 13.70 27.96 0.35
C GLY A 276 14.06 26.67 1.04
N ASN A 277 13.81 26.64 2.35
CA ASN A 277 14.16 25.53 3.20
C ASN A 277 13.18 24.37 3.03
N GLU A 278 13.71 23.17 3.04
CA GLU A 278 12.98 21.91 3.05
C GLU A 278 13.50 21.06 4.20
N TYR A 279 12.60 20.45 4.93
CA TYR A 279 12.92 19.62 6.10
C TYR A 279 12.31 18.24 5.97
N LEU A 280 12.87 17.29 6.69
CA LEU A 280 12.27 16.00 7.02
C LEU A 280 11.88 16.03 8.49
N THR A 281 10.61 15.77 8.79
CA THR A 281 10.09 15.81 10.16
C THR A 281 9.45 14.49 10.55
N VAL A 282 9.81 13.99 11.72
CA VAL A 282 9.14 12.88 12.41
C VAL A 282 8.15 13.48 13.40
N PHE A 283 6.89 13.07 13.30
CA PHE A 283 5.80 13.48 14.17
C PHE A 283 5.36 12.30 15.05
N ASN A 284 5.01 12.58 16.28
CA ASN A 284 4.35 11.62 17.16
C ASN A 284 2.96 11.28 16.60
N GLY A 285 2.68 10.00 16.36
CA GLY A 285 1.45 9.56 15.74
C GLY A 285 0.20 9.90 16.52
N LEU A 286 0.24 9.82 17.86
CA LEU A 286 -0.92 10.11 18.70
C LEU A 286 -1.26 11.60 18.79
N THR A 287 -0.25 12.46 18.73
CA THR A 287 -0.45 13.90 19.02
C THR A 287 -0.21 14.82 17.83
N GLY A 288 0.43 14.34 16.76
CA GLY A 288 0.88 15.14 15.64
C GLY A 288 1.99 16.14 15.99
N GLU A 289 2.59 16.07 17.20
CA GLU A 289 3.68 16.96 17.63
C GLU A 289 4.97 16.62 16.86
N ALA A 290 5.68 17.64 16.38
CA ALA A 290 6.98 17.46 15.74
C ALA A 290 8.02 17.03 16.77
N MET A 291 8.48 15.77 16.69
CA MET A 291 9.50 15.19 17.59
C MET A 291 10.90 15.57 17.13
N LYS A 292 11.16 15.47 15.83
CA LYS A 292 12.46 15.78 15.24
C LYS A 292 12.30 16.35 13.84
N THR A 293 13.05 17.41 13.56
CA THR A 293 13.17 18.03 12.24
C THR A 293 14.63 18.15 11.88
N ILE A 294 14.99 17.72 10.67
CA ILE A 294 16.32 17.86 10.06
C ILE A 294 16.17 18.48 8.66
N ASP A 295 17.26 18.97 8.09
CA ASP A 295 17.26 19.40 6.68
C ASP A 295 16.92 18.20 5.77
N TYR A 296 16.14 18.46 4.71
CA TYR A 296 15.77 17.39 3.77
C TYR A 296 16.97 16.96 2.93
N VAL A 297 17.23 15.66 2.90
CA VAL A 297 18.28 15.05 2.09
C VAL A 297 17.61 14.19 1.01
N PRO A 298 17.98 14.39 -0.26
CA PRO A 298 18.93 15.38 -0.78
C PRO A 298 18.33 16.79 -0.81
N ALA A 299 19.16 17.80 -0.55
CA ALA A 299 18.76 19.20 -0.76
C ALA A 299 18.38 19.46 -2.23
N ARG A 300 17.47 20.43 -2.47
CA ARG A 300 17.07 20.84 -3.82
C ARG A 300 18.26 21.25 -4.68
N GLY A 301 19.21 21.99 -4.12
CA GLY A 301 20.40 22.47 -4.84
C GLY A 301 20.04 23.29 -6.06
N LYS A 302 20.80 23.15 -7.15
CA LYS A 302 20.49 23.78 -8.43
C LYS A 302 19.45 22.97 -9.18
N LEU A 303 18.36 23.59 -9.59
CA LEU A 303 17.27 22.91 -10.32
C LEU A 303 17.75 22.24 -11.61
N THR A 304 18.72 22.84 -12.29
CA THR A 304 19.31 22.29 -13.52
C THR A 304 20.00 20.93 -13.31
N ASP A 305 20.46 20.64 -12.10
CA ASP A 305 21.07 19.34 -11.77
C ASP A 305 20.02 18.20 -11.76
N TRP A 306 18.73 18.57 -11.75
CA TRP A 306 17.59 17.67 -11.86
C TRP A 306 16.97 17.61 -13.26
N GLY A 307 17.53 18.35 -14.24
CA GLY A 307 17.12 18.31 -15.63
C GLY A 307 16.17 19.42 -16.10
N ASP A 308 15.75 20.33 -15.22
CA ASP A 308 14.99 21.54 -15.59
C ASP A 308 15.28 22.71 -14.64
N ASN A 309 14.69 23.88 -14.91
CA ASN A 309 14.85 25.10 -14.09
C ASN A 309 13.52 25.55 -13.46
N ARG A 310 12.52 24.67 -13.39
CA ARG A 310 11.14 24.99 -12.98
C ARG A 310 10.67 24.10 -11.83
N ALA A 311 11.56 23.32 -11.21
CA ALA A 311 11.26 22.35 -10.18
C ALA A 311 10.26 21.24 -10.61
N ASN A 312 10.09 20.98 -11.92
CA ASN A 312 9.28 19.87 -12.37
C ASN A 312 9.93 18.52 -12.05
N ARG A 313 11.25 18.42 -12.22
CA ARG A 313 12.01 17.19 -11.97
C ARG A 313 12.49 17.07 -10.52
N SER A 314 12.89 18.17 -9.89
CA SER A 314 13.36 18.19 -8.51
C SER A 314 12.25 17.96 -7.48
N ASP A 315 11.00 18.30 -7.80
CA ASP A 315 9.88 18.18 -6.86
C ASP A 315 9.06 16.91 -7.09
N ARG A 316 9.70 15.87 -7.57
CA ARG A 316 9.17 14.51 -7.72
C ARG A 316 9.70 13.65 -6.58
N PHE A 317 8.84 13.38 -5.60
CA PHE A 317 9.20 12.65 -4.38
C PHE A 317 8.55 11.28 -4.35
N LEU A 318 9.28 10.29 -3.83
CA LEU A 318 8.79 9.00 -3.40
C LEU A 318 9.27 8.77 -1.96
N ALA A 319 8.73 7.76 -1.30
CA ALA A 319 9.17 7.34 0.03
C ALA A 319 8.80 5.87 0.27
N CYS A 320 9.50 5.21 1.18
CA CYS A 320 9.15 3.90 1.69
C CYS A 320 9.66 3.71 3.12
N VAL A 321 9.20 2.60 3.71
CA VAL A 321 9.86 1.95 4.85
C VAL A 321 10.55 0.71 4.32
N ALA A 322 11.71 0.33 4.90
CA ALA A 322 12.46 -0.86 4.52
C ALA A 322 13.24 -1.40 5.73
N TYR A 323 13.34 -2.71 5.86
CA TYR A 323 14.16 -3.38 6.87
C TYR A 323 15.60 -3.56 6.36
N LEU A 324 16.36 -2.45 6.30
CA LEU A 324 17.68 -2.40 5.67
C LEU A 324 18.75 -3.19 6.44
N ASP A 325 18.56 -3.44 7.72
CA ASP A 325 19.44 -4.28 8.54
C ASP A 325 18.82 -5.65 8.87
N GLY A 326 17.67 -5.97 8.29
CA GLY A 326 16.92 -7.19 8.53
C GLY A 326 16.25 -7.28 9.91
N VAL A 327 16.21 -6.18 10.66
CA VAL A 327 15.65 -6.12 12.03
C VAL A 327 14.76 -4.89 12.23
N HIS A 328 15.30 -3.68 11.97
CA HIS A 328 14.66 -2.41 12.28
C HIS A 328 14.13 -1.73 11.02
N PRO A 329 12.93 -1.14 11.06
CA PRO A 329 12.41 -0.39 9.93
C PRO A 329 13.14 0.96 9.80
N SER A 330 13.69 1.22 8.62
CA SER A 330 14.26 2.52 8.24
C SER A 330 13.28 3.27 7.34
N VAL A 331 13.22 4.59 7.42
CA VAL A 331 12.47 5.40 6.45
C VAL A 331 13.40 5.85 5.32
N VAL A 332 12.95 5.68 4.08
CA VAL A 332 13.71 6.08 2.89
C VAL A 332 12.95 7.18 2.16
N MET A 333 13.57 8.36 2.03
CA MET A 333 13.01 9.51 1.34
C MET A 333 13.72 9.70 0.02
N CYS A 334 12.94 9.83 -1.07
CA CYS A 334 13.47 9.87 -2.41
C CYS A 334 13.15 11.20 -3.10
N ARG A 335 14.05 11.66 -3.97
CA ARG A 335 13.84 12.81 -4.84
C ARG A 335 14.31 12.50 -6.25
N GLY A 336 13.46 12.79 -7.25
CA GLY A 336 13.75 12.62 -8.67
C GLY A 336 13.61 11.16 -9.14
N TYR A 337 13.16 10.99 -10.37
CA TYR A 337 13.06 9.67 -11.02
C TYR A 337 13.03 9.74 -12.56
N TYR A 338 12.84 10.92 -13.16
CA TYR A 338 12.90 11.10 -14.62
C TYR A 338 14.33 11.36 -15.14
N THR A 339 15.23 11.81 -14.27
CA THR A 339 16.62 12.11 -14.57
C THR A 339 17.46 11.67 -13.37
N ARG A 340 18.10 12.60 -12.64
CA ARG A 340 18.75 12.28 -11.37
C ARG A 340 17.76 11.66 -10.41
N ALA A 341 18.16 10.56 -9.79
CA ALA A 341 17.43 9.88 -8.74
C ALA A 341 18.29 9.80 -7.48
N VAL A 342 17.74 10.22 -6.34
CA VAL A 342 18.42 10.15 -5.05
C VAL A 342 17.50 9.52 -4.03
N LEU A 343 18.00 8.51 -3.30
CA LEU A 343 17.35 7.87 -2.19
C LEU A 343 18.19 8.10 -0.95
N ALA A 344 17.58 8.53 0.15
CA ALA A 344 18.24 8.75 1.43
C ALA A 344 17.53 7.97 2.53
N ALA A 345 18.23 7.05 3.17
CA ALA A 345 17.73 6.22 4.26
C ALA A 345 18.05 6.82 5.62
N PHE A 346 17.12 6.68 6.56
CA PHE A 346 17.23 7.19 7.92
C PHE A 346 16.69 6.18 8.92
N ASP A 347 17.39 6.05 10.05
CA ASP A 347 16.98 5.26 11.20
C ASP A 347 16.43 6.19 12.29
N TRP A 348 15.30 5.80 12.88
CA TRP A 348 14.68 6.50 14.00
C TRP A 348 14.89 5.72 15.30
N ASP A 349 15.40 6.38 16.35
CA ASP A 349 15.67 5.77 17.66
C ASP A 349 14.76 6.32 18.78
N GLY A 350 13.57 6.84 18.44
CA GLY A 350 12.65 7.50 19.36
C GLY A 350 13.02 8.95 19.72
N LYS A 351 14.19 9.41 19.28
CA LYS A 351 14.70 10.76 19.58
C LYS A 351 15.49 11.39 18.45
N ASN A 352 16.28 10.60 17.74
CA ASN A 352 17.18 11.07 16.70
C ASN A 352 16.87 10.38 15.39
N LEU A 353 16.78 11.17 14.33
CA LEU A 353 16.72 10.69 12.98
C LEU A 353 18.14 10.70 12.41
N LYS A 354 18.73 9.53 12.22
CA LYS A 354 20.12 9.35 11.77
C LYS A 354 20.14 8.92 10.31
N GLN A 355 20.89 9.62 9.47
CA GLN A 355 21.10 9.19 8.09
C GLN A 355 21.89 7.88 8.09
N HIS A 356 21.34 6.85 7.44
CA HIS A 356 21.97 5.55 7.25
C HIS A 356 22.90 5.61 6.03
N TRP A 357 22.32 5.86 4.84
CA TRP A 357 23.06 6.02 3.59
C TRP A 357 22.34 6.99 2.64
N VAL A 358 23.04 7.39 1.57
CA VAL A 358 22.46 8.13 0.44
C VAL A 358 22.96 7.53 -0.87
N PHE A 359 22.02 7.06 -1.69
CA PHE A 359 22.26 6.70 -3.09
C PHE A 359 22.00 7.92 -3.97
N ASP A 360 22.87 8.19 -4.96
CA ASP A 360 22.71 9.27 -5.94
C ASP A 360 23.16 8.79 -7.31
N SER A 361 22.25 8.81 -8.29
CA SER A 361 22.54 8.40 -9.66
C SER A 361 23.56 9.30 -10.39
N ASN A 362 23.91 10.47 -9.83
CA ASN A 362 24.98 11.33 -10.34
C ASN A 362 26.38 10.92 -9.84
N ASN A 363 26.47 9.97 -8.90
CA ASN A 363 27.77 9.45 -8.47
C ASN A 363 28.39 8.58 -9.58
N SER A 364 29.72 8.62 -9.65
CA SER A 364 30.46 7.81 -10.62
C SER A 364 30.15 6.31 -10.48
N GLY A 365 29.74 5.68 -11.57
CA GLY A 365 29.32 4.27 -11.63
C GLY A 365 27.83 4.06 -11.34
N CYS A 366 27.06 5.11 -11.07
CA CYS A 366 25.61 5.05 -10.85
C CYS A 366 24.78 5.66 -12.00
N GLU A 367 25.42 6.05 -13.09
CA GLU A 367 24.77 6.79 -14.20
C GLU A 367 23.64 6.00 -14.86
N ASP A 368 23.72 4.68 -14.85
CA ASP A 368 22.71 3.78 -15.41
C ASP A 368 21.38 3.75 -14.62
N TYR A 369 21.36 4.33 -13.43
CA TYR A 369 20.18 4.44 -12.57
C TYR A 369 19.39 5.74 -12.81
N ALA A 370 19.99 6.70 -13.51
CA ALA A 370 19.32 7.94 -13.84
C ALA A 370 18.13 7.70 -14.77
N GLY A 371 16.96 8.26 -14.42
CA GLY A 371 15.75 8.15 -15.21
C GLY A 371 15.06 6.79 -15.18
N GLN A 372 15.38 5.94 -14.18
CA GLN A 372 14.83 4.59 -14.06
C GLN A 372 13.69 4.47 -13.05
N GLY A 373 13.45 5.49 -12.22
CA GLY A 373 12.39 5.41 -11.20
C GLY A 373 10.99 5.56 -11.78
N ASN A 374 10.01 4.88 -11.16
CA ASN A 374 8.61 4.96 -11.53
C ASN A 374 7.84 6.04 -10.72
N HIS A 375 6.53 6.17 -10.98
CA HIS A 375 5.61 6.92 -10.12
C HIS A 375 5.20 6.17 -8.85
N ASN A 376 5.87 5.09 -8.53
CA ASN A 376 5.76 4.32 -7.29
C ASN A 376 7.04 3.52 -7.09
N LEU A 377 7.12 2.83 -5.96
CA LEU A 377 8.20 1.90 -5.65
C LEU A 377 7.66 0.69 -4.88
N ARG A 378 8.47 -0.36 -4.79
CA ARG A 378 8.17 -1.55 -3.99
C ARG A 378 9.41 -1.95 -3.18
N VAL A 379 9.16 -2.65 -2.08
CA VAL A 379 10.20 -3.04 -1.13
C VAL A 379 10.03 -4.52 -0.78
N GLY A 380 11.14 -5.21 -0.62
CA GLY A 380 11.17 -6.59 -0.15
C GLY A 380 12.56 -7.19 -0.26
N ASP A 381 12.83 -8.21 0.54
CA ASP A 381 14.04 -9.04 0.45
C ASP A 381 13.99 -9.85 -0.86
N VAL A 382 14.63 -9.34 -1.91
CA VAL A 382 14.53 -9.95 -3.24
C VAL A 382 15.68 -10.90 -3.54
N ASP A 383 16.83 -10.75 -2.89
CA ASP A 383 18.01 -11.60 -3.12
C ASP A 383 18.20 -12.69 -2.05
N GLY A 384 17.47 -12.60 -0.96
CA GLY A 384 17.39 -13.64 0.06
C GLY A 384 18.46 -13.52 1.15
N ASP A 385 18.96 -12.33 1.42
CA ASP A 385 19.94 -12.07 2.47
C ASP A 385 19.33 -11.67 3.81
N GLY A 386 18.00 -11.43 3.83
CA GLY A 386 17.22 -11.08 5.01
C GLY A 386 17.05 -9.58 5.22
N CYS A 387 17.56 -8.74 4.32
CA CYS A 387 17.38 -7.29 4.31
C CYS A 387 16.53 -6.88 3.10
N ASP A 388 15.94 -5.68 3.13
CA ASP A 388 15.07 -5.21 2.06
C ASP A 388 15.81 -4.44 0.99
N GLU A 389 15.52 -4.76 -0.28
CA GLU A 389 15.86 -3.97 -1.45
C GLU A 389 14.70 -3.07 -1.87
N ILE A 390 15.04 -1.98 -2.53
CA ILE A 390 14.08 -0.99 -3.03
C ILE A 390 13.97 -1.10 -4.56
N MET A 391 12.83 -1.64 -5.03
CA MET A 391 12.48 -1.64 -6.45
C MET A 391 12.03 -0.23 -6.85
N TYR A 392 12.93 0.55 -7.48
CA TYR A 392 12.71 1.95 -7.80
C TYR A 392 12.20 2.18 -9.24
N GLY A 393 11.48 1.23 -9.80
CA GLY A 393 11.04 1.19 -11.20
C GLY A 393 11.88 0.23 -12.02
N SER A 394 12.51 0.70 -13.08
CA SER A 394 13.40 -0.11 -13.94
C SER A 394 14.76 -0.43 -13.32
N CYS A 395 14.97 -0.11 -12.05
CA CYS A 395 16.18 -0.44 -11.29
C CYS A 395 15.85 -0.86 -9.86
N ALA A 396 16.83 -1.45 -9.18
CA ALA A 396 16.77 -1.79 -7.77
C ALA A 396 17.98 -1.23 -7.03
N ILE A 397 17.75 -0.80 -5.79
CA ILE A 397 18.77 -0.33 -4.86
C ILE A 397 18.84 -1.32 -3.71
N ASP A 398 20.03 -1.78 -3.43
CA ASP A 398 20.37 -2.75 -2.39
C ASP A 398 20.23 -2.12 -0.99
N HIS A 399 20.02 -2.96 0.03
CA HIS A 399 19.88 -2.56 1.42
C HIS A 399 21.04 -1.69 1.94
N ASP A 400 22.25 -1.84 1.37
CA ASP A 400 23.45 -1.06 1.75
C ASP A 400 23.57 0.28 1.01
N GLY A 401 22.56 0.66 0.21
CA GLY A 401 22.53 1.92 -0.56
C GLY A 401 23.35 1.89 -1.84
N LYS A 402 23.75 0.71 -2.33
CA LYS A 402 24.35 0.54 -3.65
C LYS A 402 23.30 0.17 -4.69
N GLY A 403 23.62 0.39 -5.95
CA GLY A 403 22.77 -0.09 -7.02
C GLY A 403 22.87 -1.61 -7.16
N LEU A 404 21.74 -2.33 -7.07
CA LEU A 404 21.68 -3.77 -7.28
C LEU A 404 21.72 -4.11 -8.78
N TYR A 405 20.81 -3.51 -9.54
CA TYR A 405 20.80 -3.59 -11.01
C TYR A 405 20.01 -2.44 -11.65
N SER A 406 20.22 -2.22 -12.95
CA SER A 406 19.39 -1.36 -13.80
C SER A 406 19.08 -2.08 -15.12
N THR A 407 17.80 -2.14 -15.49
CA THR A 407 17.36 -2.69 -16.79
C THR A 407 17.53 -1.67 -17.92
N ARG A 408 17.71 -0.39 -17.60
CA ARG A 408 17.82 0.75 -18.55
C ARG A 408 16.60 0.92 -19.45
N MET A 409 15.42 0.48 -18.99
CA MET A 409 14.16 0.64 -19.75
C MET A 409 13.47 1.98 -19.47
N GLY A 410 14.01 2.75 -18.52
CA GLY A 410 13.54 4.09 -18.22
C GLY A 410 12.34 4.09 -17.26
N HIS A 411 11.76 5.29 -17.13
CA HIS A 411 10.63 5.59 -16.25
C HIS A 411 9.36 4.82 -16.62
N GLY A 412 8.49 4.57 -15.62
CA GLY A 412 7.19 3.97 -15.76
C GLY A 412 6.17 4.43 -14.70
N ASP A 413 4.92 4.05 -14.86
CA ASP A 413 3.81 4.53 -14.02
C ASP A 413 3.38 3.54 -12.94
N ALA A 414 3.60 2.25 -13.14
CA ALA A 414 3.07 1.21 -12.26
C ALA A 414 3.96 -0.03 -12.25
N MET A 415 4.09 -0.66 -11.08
CA MET A 415 4.74 -1.94 -10.94
C MET A 415 4.19 -2.75 -9.76
N HIS A 416 4.30 -4.07 -9.85
CA HIS A 416 3.87 -5.04 -8.86
C HIS A 416 5.03 -5.94 -8.47
N LEU A 417 5.24 -6.13 -7.17
CA LEU A 417 6.27 -7.02 -6.59
C LEU A 417 5.58 -8.05 -5.71
N THR A 418 5.72 -9.33 -6.04
CA THR A 418 5.24 -10.47 -5.25
C THR A 418 5.92 -11.75 -5.75
N GLN A 419 5.67 -12.88 -5.11
CA GLN A 419 5.91 -14.19 -5.72
C GLN A 419 4.73 -14.53 -6.64
N PHE A 420 4.95 -14.59 -7.94
CA PHE A 420 3.86 -14.73 -8.93
C PHE A 420 3.30 -16.16 -9.06
N ALA A 421 3.98 -17.16 -8.56
CA ALA A 421 3.47 -18.53 -8.51
C ALA A 421 4.25 -19.38 -7.49
N PRO A 422 3.65 -20.45 -6.92
CA PRO A 422 4.31 -21.27 -5.90
C PRO A 422 5.60 -21.94 -6.36
N GLY A 423 5.76 -22.14 -7.67
CA GLY A 423 6.95 -22.77 -8.25
C GLY A 423 8.08 -21.82 -8.63
N LEU A 424 7.87 -20.52 -8.54
CA LEU A 424 8.89 -19.51 -8.83
C LEU A 424 9.74 -19.24 -7.59
N LYS A 425 11.06 -19.15 -7.78
CA LYS A 425 11.98 -18.83 -6.69
C LYS A 425 12.04 -17.32 -6.48
N GLY A 426 11.89 -16.88 -5.22
CA GLY A 426 11.97 -15.48 -4.82
C GLY A 426 10.82 -14.63 -5.40
N LEU A 427 11.02 -13.33 -5.41
CA LEU A 427 10.05 -12.35 -5.89
C LEU A 427 10.26 -12.02 -7.38
N GLN A 428 9.19 -11.63 -8.04
CA GLN A 428 9.21 -11.15 -9.42
C GLN A 428 8.55 -9.76 -9.49
N VAL A 429 8.86 -9.03 -10.56
CA VAL A 429 8.29 -7.71 -10.85
C VAL A 429 7.55 -7.75 -12.18
N TRP A 430 6.31 -7.29 -12.20
CA TRP A 430 5.59 -6.86 -13.39
C TRP A 430 5.58 -5.34 -13.45
N ASP A 431 6.10 -4.75 -14.54
CA ASP A 431 6.39 -3.33 -14.66
C ASP A 431 6.01 -2.80 -16.04
N CYS A 432 5.46 -1.59 -16.13
CA CYS A 432 5.15 -0.92 -17.39
C CYS A 432 5.99 0.34 -17.57
N HIS A 433 6.37 0.65 -18.83
CA HIS A 433 7.33 1.69 -19.17
C HIS A 433 6.71 2.77 -20.06
N GLU A 434 7.04 4.04 -19.81
CA GLU A 434 6.70 5.18 -20.69
C GLU A 434 7.44 5.12 -22.03
N ASN A 435 8.62 4.52 -22.04
CA ASN A 435 9.38 4.35 -23.27
C ASN A 435 8.65 3.41 -24.21
N LYS A 436 8.09 3.95 -25.29
CA LYS A 436 7.20 3.27 -26.23
C LYS A 436 7.72 1.94 -26.78
N LYS A 437 9.05 1.78 -26.90
CA LYS A 437 9.65 0.52 -27.40
C LYS A 437 9.69 -0.60 -26.36
N ASP A 438 9.62 -0.26 -25.06
CA ASP A 438 9.88 -1.21 -23.97
C ASP A 438 8.59 -1.84 -23.44
N GLY A 439 7.45 -1.15 -23.49
CA GLY A 439 6.13 -1.70 -23.18
C GLY A 439 6.00 -2.16 -21.73
N SER A 440 5.90 -3.48 -21.48
CA SER A 440 5.83 -4.04 -20.13
C SER A 440 6.75 -5.24 -19.99
N THR A 441 7.32 -5.44 -18.80
CA THR A 441 8.29 -6.50 -18.53
C THR A 441 7.92 -7.30 -17.29
N PHE A 442 8.06 -8.61 -17.40
CA PHE A 442 8.07 -9.53 -16.28
C PHE A 442 9.52 -9.96 -16.03
N ARG A 443 10.02 -9.73 -14.81
CA ARG A 443 11.43 -9.95 -14.49
C ARG A 443 11.64 -10.55 -13.11
N ASN A 444 12.75 -11.21 -12.93
CA ASN A 444 13.27 -11.63 -11.63
C ASN A 444 13.65 -10.37 -10.82
N ALA A 445 13.15 -10.26 -9.58
CA ALA A 445 13.36 -9.08 -8.75
C ALA A 445 14.80 -8.95 -8.24
N ALA A 446 15.48 -10.05 -7.97
CA ALA A 446 16.86 -10.06 -7.47
C ALA A 446 17.90 -9.66 -8.53
N THR A 447 17.67 -10.06 -9.79
CA THR A 447 18.70 -9.95 -10.83
C THR A 447 18.38 -8.95 -11.94
N GLY A 448 17.10 -8.53 -12.04
CA GLY A 448 16.62 -7.74 -13.16
C GLY A 448 16.49 -8.51 -14.48
N GLU A 449 16.75 -9.84 -14.49
CA GLU A 449 16.59 -10.69 -15.68
C GLU A 449 15.15 -10.65 -16.17
N VAL A 450 14.96 -10.25 -17.43
CA VAL A 450 13.65 -10.20 -18.08
C VAL A 450 13.23 -11.59 -18.50
N LEU A 451 12.21 -12.14 -17.86
CA LEU A 451 11.63 -13.47 -18.15
C LEU A 451 10.81 -13.43 -19.43
N PHE A 452 10.02 -12.37 -19.62
CA PHE A 452 9.39 -12.01 -20.90
C PHE A 452 9.07 -10.52 -20.98
N GLN A 453 8.86 -10.04 -22.20
CA GLN A 453 8.54 -8.64 -22.50
C GLN A 453 7.35 -8.54 -23.44
N VAL A 454 6.43 -7.63 -23.16
CA VAL A 454 5.31 -7.25 -24.04
C VAL A 454 5.64 -5.90 -24.65
N LYS A 455 6.15 -5.89 -25.88
CA LYS A 455 6.52 -4.66 -26.60
C LYS A 455 5.27 -3.83 -26.93
N SER A 456 5.39 -2.52 -26.84
CA SER A 456 4.34 -1.56 -27.16
C SER A 456 4.83 -0.51 -28.17
N SER A 457 3.92 0.27 -28.69
CA SER A 457 4.20 1.47 -29.52
C SER A 457 3.69 2.76 -28.87
N ILE A 458 3.11 2.64 -27.68
CA ILE A 458 2.58 3.74 -26.89
C ILE A 458 3.30 3.82 -25.54
N ASP A 459 3.14 4.93 -24.86
CA ASP A 459 3.39 5.08 -23.44
C ASP A 459 2.40 4.19 -22.68
N VAL A 460 2.91 3.22 -21.87
CA VAL A 460 2.09 2.29 -21.10
C VAL A 460 1.91 2.83 -19.69
N GLY A 461 0.86 3.62 -19.51
CA GLY A 461 0.64 4.39 -18.29
C GLY A 461 0.10 3.59 -17.11
N ARG A 462 -0.27 2.31 -17.23
CA ARG A 462 -0.72 1.43 -16.12
C ARG A 462 -0.51 -0.04 -16.47
N CYS A 463 -0.29 -0.83 -15.43
CA CYS A 463 -0.32 -2.29 -15.52
C CYS A 463 -0.94 -2.88 -14.25
N MET A 464 -1.33 -4.14 -14.31
CA MET A 464 -1.92 -4.90 -13.21
C MET A 464 -1.35 -6.31 -13.17
N ALA A 465 -1.20 -6.82 -11.95
CA ALA A 465 -0.93 -8.22 -11.66
C ALA A 465 -1.90 -8.71 -10.59
N ALA A 466 -2.72 -9.68 -10.91
CA ALA A 466 -3.70 -10.29 -10.00
C ALA A 466 -4.04 -11.70 -10.47
N ASP A 467 -4.17 -12.63 -9.54
CA ASP A 467 -4.67 -13.98 -9.83
C ASP A 467 -6.20 -13.91 -9.99
N VAL A 468 -6.68 -14.09 -11.21
CA VAL A 468 -8.10 -13.91 -11.57
C VAL A 468 -8.69 -15.11 -12.31
N ASP A 469 -7.86 -16.06 -12.77
CA ASP A 469 -8.28 -17.21 -13.57
C ASP A 469 -7.66 -18.52 -13.07
N PRO A 470 -8.39 -19.34 -12.31
CA PRO A 470 -7.84 -20.54 -11.64
C PRO A 470 -7.44 -21.66 -12.62
N ARG A 471 -7.68 -21.49 -13.94
CA ARG A 471 -7.24 -22.42 -14.98
C ARG A 471 -5.76 -22.26 -15.34
N ASN A 472 -5.17 -21.12 -14.97
CA ASN A 472 -3.78 -20.80 -15.27
C ASN A 472 -3.01 -20.68 -13.94
N PRO A 473 -2.00 -21.51 -13.71
CA PRO A 473 -1.25 -21.41 -12.46
C PRO A 473 -0.53 -20.08 -12.28
N GLY A 474 -0.74 -19.46 -11.11
CA GLY A 474 -0.12 -18.21 -10.72
C GLY A 474 -0.86 -16.95 -11.20
N VAL A 475 -0.24 -15.81 -10.93
CA VAL A 475 -0.81 -14.48 -11.13
C VAL A 475 -0.85 -14.10 -12.61
N GLU A 476 -1.99 -13.62 -13.08
CA GLU A 476 -2.12 -13.02 -14.40
C GLU A 476 -1.58 -11.60 -14.46
N MET A 477 -1.16 -11.19 -15.66
CA MET A 477 -0.56 -9.89 -15.93
C MET A 477 -1.15 -9.24 -17.17
N TRP A 478 -1.42 -7.93 -17.09
CA TRP A 478 -1.89 -7.12 -18.23
C TRP A 478 -1.52 -5.65 -18.05
N SER A 479 -1.63 -4.89 -19.14
CA SER A 479 -1.28 -3.46 -19.16
C SER A 479 -2.24 -2.66 -20.02
N SER A 480 -2.28 -1.36 -19.83
CA SER A 480 -3.20 -0.43 -20.50
C SER A 480 -3.02 -0.31 -22.03
N ASP A 481 -1.96 -0.90 -22.58
CA ASP A 481 -1.77 -0.97 -24.04
C ASP A 481 -2.67 -2.04 -24.73
N SER A 482 -3.48 -2.75 -23.96
CA SER A 482 -4.47 -3.73 -24.44
C SER A 482 -3.87 -4.88 -25.26
N LYS A 483 -2.67 -5.34 -24.90
CA LYS A 483 -2.00 -6.48 -25.55
C LYS A 483 -2.43 -7.85 -25.00
N GLY A 484 -3.56 -7.88 -24.29
CA GLY A 484 -4.15 -9.07 -23.69
C GLY A 484 -3.68 -9.36 -22.28
N VAL A 485 -4.36 -10.33 -21.65
CA VAL A 485 -4.01 -10.88 -20.34
C VAL A 485 -3.06 -12.05 -20.54
N ARG A 486 -2.04 -12.17 -19.70
CA ARG A 486 -0.97 -13.16 -19.82
C ARG A 486 -0.78 -13.93 -18.52
N ASN A 487 -0.43 -15.20 -18.67
CA ASN A 487 0.04 -16.03 -17.57
C ASN A 487 1.53 -15.79 -17.25
N ILE A 488 2.05 -16.47 -16.23
CA ILE A 488 3.47 -16.38 -15.80
C ILE A 488 4.49 -16.80 -16.85
N LYS A 489 4.08 -17.49 -17.94
CA LYS A 489 4.92 -17.87 -19.07
C LYS A 489 4.93 -16.84 -20.19
N GLY A 490 4.13 -15.77 -20.08
CA GLY A 490 3.94 -14.77 -21.11
C GLY A 490 2.95 -15.18 -22.21
N GLU A 491 2.29 -16.32 -22.08
CA GLU A 491 1.27 -16.79 -23.01
C GLU A 491 0.00 -15.95 -22.88
N VAL A 492 -0.59 -15.55 -24.01
CA VAL A 492 -1.84 -14.79 -24.01
C VAL A 492 -2.99 -15.75 -23.72
N ILE A 493 -3.60 -15.60 -22.54
CA ILE A 493 -4.78 -16.40 -22.14
C ILE A 493 -6.09 -15.71 -22.52
N ARG A 494 -6.04 -14.38 -22.68
CA ARG A 494 -7.14 -13.57 -23.18
C ARG A 494 -6.59 -12.48 -24.11
N PRO A 495 -7.10 -12.34 -25.34
CA PRO A 495 -6.49 -11.45 -26.35
C PRO A 495 -6.80 -9.97 -26.16
N ASP A 496 -7.79 -9.62 -25.33
CA ASP A 496 -8.21 -8.24 -25.07
C ASP A 496 -8.41 -7.97 -23.56
N LEU A 497 -8.57 -6.70 -23.21
CA LEU A 497 -8.85 -6.24 -21.83
C LEU A 497 -10.30 -5.84 -21.62
N LYS A 498 -11.23 -6.28 -22.47
CA LYS A 498 -12.63 -5.90 -22.34
C LYS A 498 -13.12 -6.09 -20.90
N SER A 499 -13.46 -4.98 -20.24
CA SER A 499 -13.88 -4.90 -18.84
C SER A 499 -12.81 -5.23 -17.77
N PHE A 500 -11.55 -5.48 -18.15
CA PHE A 500 -10.44 -5.62 -17.18
C PHE A 500 -9.91 -4.23 -16.81
N SER A 501 -10.01 -3.88 -15.54
CA SER A 501 -9.38 -2.68 -14.98
C SER A 501 -7.86 -2.86 -14.86
N VAL A 502 -7.12 -1.76 -14.95
CA VAL A 502 -5.67 -1.70 -14.75
C VAL A 502 -5.28 -0.92 -13.49
N ASN A 503 -6.25 -0.51 -12.67
CA ASN A 503 -6.01 0.43 -11.59
C ASN A 503 -5.74 -0.25 -10.24
N MET A 504 -6.67 -1.07 -9.74
CA MET A 504 -6.56 -1.72 -8.43
C MET A 504 -7.12 -3.15 -8.49
N ALA A 505 -6.72 -3.98 -7.54
CA ALA A 505 -7.26 -5.31 -7.29
C ALA A 505 -7.38 -5.57 -5.79
N VAL A 506 -8.33 -6.42 -5.37
CA VAL A 506 -8.70 -6.62 -3.96
C VAL A 506 -9.10 -8.08 -3.73
N TRP A 507 -8.78 -8.66 -2.58
CA TRP A 507 -9.37 -9.92 -2.11
C TRP A 507 -10.67 -9.60 -1.36
N TRP A 508 -11.81 -9.87 -1.97
CA TRP A 508 -13.10 -9.40 -1.48
C TRP A 508 -14.12 -10.50 -1.17
N ASP A 509 -14.38 -11.41 -2.12
CA ASP A 509 -15.54 -12.31 -2.01
C ASP A 509 -15.29 -13.58 -1.20
N GLY A 510 -14.07 -13.77 -0.72
CA GLY A 510 -13.73 -14.85 0.21
C GLY A 510 -13.29 -16.14 -0.46
N ASP A 511 -13.18 -16.20 -1.79
CA ASP A 511 -12.34 -17.17 -2.47
C ASP A 511 -10.89 -16.65 -2.56
N LEU A 512 -9.99 -17.37 -3.21
CA LEU A 512 -8.57 -17.03 -3.24
C LEU A 512 -8.15 -16.20 -4.46
N LEU A 513 -9.07 -15.95 -5.39
CA LEU A 513 -8.85 -15.07 -6.53
C LEU A 513 -9.01 -13.61 -6.13
N ARG A 514 -8.41 -12.72 -6.89
CA ARG A 514 -8.59 -11.28 -6.70
C ARG A 514 -9.69 -10.74 -7.60
N GLU A 515 -10.47 -9.83 -7.06
CA GLU A 515 -11.41 -9.00 -7.79
C GLU A 515 -10.72 -7.72 -8.28
N LEU A 516 -11.28 -7.13 -9.34
CA LEU A 516 -10.83 -5.88 -9.93
C LEU A 516 -11.57 -4.70 -9.28
N LEU A 517 -10.82 -3.81 -8.66
CA LEU A 517 -11.35 -2.58 -8.06
C LEU A 517 -11.04 -1.39 -8.97
N ASP A 518 -12.06 -0.65 -9.37
CA ASP A 518 -11.92 0.57 -10.17
C ASP A 518 -13.01 1.57 -9.82
N LYS A 519 -12.61 2.83 -9.58
CA LYS A 519 -13.53 3.86 -9.08
C LYS A 519 -14.17 3.42 -7.76
N ASN A 520 -15.49 3.37 -7.74
CA ASN A 520 -16.32 2.95 -6.61
C ASN A 520 -16.99 1.60 -6.84
N ARG A 521 -16.33 0.67 -7.53
CA ARG A 521 -16.90 -0.67 -7.81
C ARG A 521 -15.86 -1.77 -7.79
N ILE A 522 -16.34 -2.95 -7.41
CA ILE A 522 -15.61 -4.21 -7.55
C ILE A 522 -16.30 -5.04 -8.63
N THR A 523 -15.50 -5.63 -9.52
CA THR A 523 -15.94 -6.60 -10.52
C THR A 523 -15.14 -7.87 -10.38
N LYS A 524 -15.81 -9.03 -10.50
CA LYS A 524 -15.18 -10.33 -10.57
C LYS A 524 -15.11 -10.83 -12.00
N TYR A 525 -13.98 -11.38 -12.39
CA TYR A 525 -13.86 -12.08 -13.64
C TYR A 525 -14.50 -13.47 -13.53
N ASP A 526 -15.56 -13.67 -14.30
CA ASP A 526 -16.17 -14.98 -14.50
C ASP A 526 -15.43 -15.66 -15.66
N TRP A 527 -14.50 -16.53 -15.28
CA TRP A 527 -13.61 -17.20 -16.24
C TRP A 527 -14.31 -18.31 -17.05
N GLU A 528 -15.48 -18.80 -16.62
CA GLU A 528 -16.29 -19.76 -17.38
C GLU A 528 -16.99 -19.08 -18.55
N ASP A 529 -17.59 -17.92 -18.30
CA ASP A 529 -18.32 -17.13 -19.30
C ASP A 529 -17.45 -16.08 -20.02
N ASP A 530 -16.18 -15.91 -19.63
CA ASP A 530 -15.23 -14.89 -20.14
C ASP A 530 -15.76 -13.46 -20.03
N VAL A 531 -16.32 -13.08 -18.86
CA VAL A 531 -16.91 -11.77 -18.62
C VAL A 531 -16.62 -11.25 -17.22
N CYS A 532 -16.38 -9.94 -17.07
CA CYS A 532 -16.33 -9.30 -15.75
C CYS A 532 -17.76 -8.95 -15.30
N ARG A 533 -18.17 -9.46 -14.14
CA ARG A 533 -19.48 -9.19 -13.54
C ARG A 533 -19.35 -8.22 -12.37
N PRO A 534 -20.25 -7.24 -12.23
CA PRO A 534 -20.29 -6.40 -11.03
C PRO A 534 -20.54 -7.27 -9.79
N LEU A 535 -19.68 -7.12 -8.78
CA LEU A 535 -19.81 -7.78 -7.48
C LEU A 535 -20.30 -6.79 -6.42
N MET A 536 -19.75 -5.58 -6.40
CA MET A 536 -20.10 -4.53 -5.44
C MET A 536 -20.06 -3.16 -6.09
N ILE A 537 -21.01 -2.29 -5.73
CA ILE A 537 -21.00 -0.86 -6.03
C ILE A 537 -21.05 -0.11 -4.70
N PHE A 538 -20.15 0.82 -4.52
CA PHE A 538 -20.03 1.64 -3.32
C PHE A 538 -20.79 2.97 -3.53
N ASP A 539 -22.11 2.92 -3.38
CA ASP A 539 -22.98 4.05 -3.65
C ASP A 539 -22.70 5.27 -2.76
N GLY A 540 -22.76 6.48 -3.35
CA GLY A 540 -22.53 7.74 -2.66
C GLY A 540 -21.07 7.99 -2.30
N THR A 541 -20.14 7.27 -2.93
CA THR A 541 -18.69 7.44 -2.77
C THR A 541 -17.99 7.70 -4.08
N ASP A 542 -16.79 8.26 -4.00
CA ASP A 542 -15.96 8.61 -5.14
C ASP A 542 -14.50 8.21 -4.92
N SER A 543 -13.80 7.98 -6.01
CA SER A 543 -12.37 7.65 -6.05
C SER A 543 -11.51 8.90 -6.20
N ASN A 544 -10.19 8.72 -6.10
CA ASN A 544 -9.20 9.78 -6.23
C ASN A 544 -8.44 9.73 -7.56
N ASN A 545 -7.73 10.81 -7.88
CA ASN A 545 -6.78 10.95 -8.98
C ASN A 545 -7.32 10.60 -10.39
N GLY A 546 -8.58 10.92 -10.67
CA GLY A 546 -9.19 10.91 -12.01
C GLY A 546 -9.10 9.55 -12.70
N THR A 547 -8.31 9.43 -13.77
CA THR A 547 -8.19 8.16 -14.53
C THR A 547 -7.46 7.05 -13.78
N LYS A 548 -6.70 7.36 -12.73
CA LYS A 548 -6.05 6.37 -11.87
C LYS A 548 -7.04 5.74 -10.88
N SER A 549 -8.15 6.40 -10.59
CA SER A 549 -9.38 5.88 -9.97
C SER A 549 -9.18 4.97 -8.76
N HIS A 550 -8.28 5.35 -7.84
CA HIS A 550 -7.99 4.57 -6.65
C HIS A 550 -8.77 5.04 -5.41
N PRO A 551 -9.00 4.17 -4.40
CA PRO A 551 -9.56 4.56 -3.11
C PRO A 551 -8.59 5.46 -2.32
N CYS A 552 -9.01 5.97 -1.17
CA CYS A 552 -8.10 6.62 -0.24
C CYS A 552 -7.07 5.63 0.31
N LEU A 553 -7.50 4.39 0.57
CA LEU A 553 -6.66 3.26 0.97
C LEU A 553 -7.37 1.94 0.63
N GLN A 554 -6.61 0.90 0.31
CA GLN A 554 -7.07 -0.48 0.16
C GLN A 554 -6.07 -1.40 0.85
N GLY A 555 -6.57 -2.37 1.62
CA GLY A 555 -5.74 -3.39 2.29
C GLY A 555 -6.49 -4.11 3.38
N ASP A 556 -5.85 -5.13 3.97
CA ASP A 556 -6.29 -5.83 5.17
C ASP A 556 -6.10 -4.90 6.39
N ILE A 557 -7.14 -4.12 6.70
CA ILE A 557 -7.11 -3.09 7.75
C ILE A 557 -7.70 -3.62 9.06
N ILE A 558 -8.82 -4.34 8.98
CA ILE A 558 -9.59 -4.82 10.12
C ILE A 558 -10.37 -6.08 9.73
N GLY A 559 -10.71 -6.95 10.66
CA GLY A 559 -11.48 -8.16 10.37
C GLY A 559 -10.59 -9.35 10.02
N ASP A 560 -11.01 -10.17 9.07
CA ASP A 560 -10.22 -11.31 8.60
C ASP A 560 -9.17 -10.89 7.55
N TRP A 561 -8.48 -11.83 6.92
CA TRP A 561 -7.43 -11.60 5.92
C TRP A 561 -7.88 -10.86 4.65
N ARG A 562 -9.19 -10.70 4.43
CA ARG A 562 -9.69 -9.98 3.25
C ARG A 562 -9.47 -8.48 3.38
N GLU A 563 -9.41 -7.85 2.24
CA GLU A 563 -9.03 -6.44 2.18
C GLU A 563 -10.24 -5.51 2.26
N GLU A 564 -10.10 -4.42 2.98
CA GLU A 564 -11.06 -3.34 3.07
C GLU A 564 -10.78 -2.28 1.99
N VAL A 565 -11.84 -1.53 1.67
CA VAL A 565 -11.78 -0.40 0.73
C VAL A 565 -12.24 0.88 1.43
N LEU A 566 -11.34 1.84 1.60
CA LEU A 566 -11.60 3.13 2.20
C LEU A 566 -11.84 4.18 1.11
N LEU A 567 -13.08 4.66 0.99
CA LEU A 567 -13.50 5.66 0.01
C LEU A 567 -14.02 6.92 0.68
N ARG A 568 -13.82 8.07 0.03
CA ARG A 568 -14.48 9.31 0.44
C ARG A 568 -15.95 9.34 -0.03
N THR A 569 -16.79 10.02 0.71
CA THR A 569 -18.15 10.34 0.23
C THR A 569 -18.10 11.41 -0.87
N GLU A 570 -19.10 11.43 -1.76
CA GLU A 570 -19.18 12.40 -2.86
C GLU A 570 -19.22 13.86 -2.34
N ASP A 571 -19.83 14.10 -1.17
CA ASP A 571 -19.88 15.40 -0.52
C ASP A 571 -18.63 15.73 0.32
N ASN A 572 -17.68 14.81 0.44
CA ASN A 572 -16.44 14.92 1.23
C ASN A 572 -16.66 15.14 2.74
N SER A 573 -17.78 14.70 3.28
CA SER A 573 -18.11 14.84 4.70
C SER A 573 -17.65 13.66 5.55
N ALA A 574 -17.36 12.51 4.93
CA ALA A 574 -16.94 11.29 5.61
C ALA A 574 -16.00 10.44 4.75
N LEU A 575 -15.26 9.54 5.41
CA LEU A 575 -14.74 8.32 4.81
C LEU A 575 -15.67 7.16 5.11
N ARG A 576 -15.75 6.21 4.18
CA ARG A 576 -16.42 4.92 4.38
C ARG A 576 -15.44 3.79 4.24
N LEU A 577 -15.25 3.04 5.31
CA LEU A 577 -14.46 1.81 5.31
C LEU A 577 -15.41 0.64 5.04
N TYR A 578 -15.36 0.13 3.82
CA TYR A 578 -16.16 -1.02 3.40
C TYR A 578 -15.45 -2.30 3.78
N VAL A 579 -16.20 -3.21 4.41
CA VAL A 579 -15.76 -4.53 4.87
C VAL A 579 -16.58 -5.59 4.14
N SER A 580 -15.94 -6.66 3.68
CA SER A 580 -16.64 -7.76 3.02
C SER A 580 -17.61 -8.46 3.99
N ARG A 581 -18.85 -8.71 3.52
CA ARG A 581 -19.91 -9.41 4.25
C ARG A 581 -20.15 -10.82 3.72
N ILE A 582 -19.40 -11.23 2.69
CA ILE A 582 -19.52 -12.54 2.07
C ILE A 582 -18.83 -13.55 3.00
N PRO A 583 -19.43 -14.70 3.32
CA PRO A 583 -18.75 -15.72 4.13
C PRO A 583 -17.53 -16.27 3.42
N THR A 584 -16.48 -16.57 4.20
CA THR A 584 -15.33 -17.34 3.71
C THR A 584 -15.11 -18.57 4.59
N GLU A 585 -14.75 -19.68 3.97
CA GLU A 585 -14.33 -20.91 4.68
C GLU A 585 -12.81 -20.93 4.90
N TYR A 586 -12.08 -20.04 4.24
CA TYR A 586 -10.64 -19.96 4.36
C TYR A 586 -10.24 -19.20 5.62
N ARG A 587 -9.32 -19.78 6.38
CA ARG A 587 -8.67 -19.17 7.53
C ARG A 587 -7.21 -18.92 7.17
N PHE A 588 -6.83 -17.67 7.21
CA PHE A 588 -5.47 -17.24 6.93
C PHE A 588 -5.04 -16.18 7.95
N HIS A 589 -3.74 -16.10 8.23
CA HIS A 589 -3.21 -15.02 9.05
C HIS A 589 -3.44 -13.67 8.38
N THR A 590 -3.64 -12.62 9.16
CA THR A 590 -3.71 -11.27 8.60
C THR A 590 -2.47 -10.99 7.76
N PHE A 591 -2.65 -10.43 6.57
CA PHE A 591 -1.54 -10.06 5.70
C PHE A 591 -0.64 -8.98 6.30
N LEU A 592 -1.11 -8.24 7.30
CA LEU A 592 -0.33 -7.23 8.02
C LEU A 592 0.91 -7.79 8.72
N GLU A 593 0.95 -9.10 9.00
CA GLU A 593 2.12 -9.76 9.58
C GLU A 593 3.21 -10.06 8.54
N ASP A 594 2.90 -9.97 7.24
CA ASP A 594 3.89 -10.03 6.15
C ASP A 594 4.53 -8.64 5.94
N PRO A 595 5.86 -8.49 6.10
CA PRO A 595 6.51 -7.19 5.98
C PRO A 595 6.34 -6.56 4.60
N VAL A 596 6.38 -7.34 3.50
CA VAL A 596 6.17 -6.82 2.15
C VAL A 596 4.77 -6.23 2.00
N TYR A 597 3.76 -6.92 2.52
CA TYR A 597 2.38 -6.44 2.51
C TYR A 597 2.20 -5.19 3.36
N ARG A 598 2.68 -5.20 4.61
CA ARG A 598 2.57 -4.05 5.52
C ARG A 598 3.29 -2.81 4.97
N ILE A 599 4.47 -2.99 4.39
CA ILE A 599 5.18 -1.91 3.70
C ILE A 599 4.41 -1.44 2.46
N SER A 600 3.75 -2.35 1.73
CA SER A 600 2.94 -1.96 0.56
C SER A 600 1.74 -1.08 0.94
N ILE A 601 1.17 -1.24 2.13
CA ILE A 601 0.17 -0.31 2.70
C ILE A 601 0.81 1.04 3.00
N ALA A 602 1.95 1.08 3.69
CA ALA A 602 2.64 2.32 4.03
C ALA A 602 3.04 3.12 2.79
N THR A 603 3.40 2.44 1.69
CA THR A 603 3.81 3.07 0.42
C THR A 603 2.67 3.28 -0.56
N GLN A 604 1.43 2.90 -0.24
CA GLN A 604 0.30 3.03 -1.18
C GLN A 604 0.02 4.48 -1.56
N ASN A 605 0.22 5.43 -0.66
CA ASN A 605 0.02 6.86 -0.88
C ASN A 605 1.09 7.54 -1.75
N VAL A 606 2.08 6.77 -2.25
CA VAL A 606 3.25 7.32 -2.95
C VAL A 606 2.94 7.52 -4.43
N ALA A 607 2.83 8.78 -4.84
CA ALA A 607 2.53 9.24 -6.19
C ALA A 607 1.30 8.58 -6.83
N TYR A 608 1.44 7.47 -7.57
CA TYR A 608 0.32 6.75 -8.17
C TYR A 608 0.04 5.46 -7.39
N ASN A 609 -1.05 5.45 -6.63
CA ASN A 609 -1.42 4.33 -5.78
C ASN A 609 -1.54 3.03 -6.57
N GLN A 610 -1.04 1.94 -5.98
CA GLN A 610 -1.07 0.59 -6.50
C GLN A 610 -1.69 -0.34 -5.46
N PRO A 611 -2.32 -1.47 -5.84
CA PRO A 611 -2.83 -2.43 -4.88
C PRO A 611 -1.71 -3.00 -4.01
N THR A 612 -2.06 -3.41 -2.81
CA THR A 612 -1.20 -4.18 -1.92
C THR A 612 -0.78 -5.50 -2.55
N GLN A 613 0.40 -5.99 -2.19
CA GLN A 613 0.91 -7.30 -2.61
C GLN A 613 1.66 -7.95 -1.44
N PRO A 614 1.46 -9.24 -1.15
CA PRO A 614 2.25 -9.98 -0.17
C PRO A 614 3.61 -10.40 -0.73
N GLY A 615 4.55 -10.72 0.16
CA GLY A 615 5.87 -11.25 -0.17
C GLY A 615 5.85 -12.73 -0.59
N PHE A 616 4.68 -13.33 -0.73
CA PHE A 616 4.47 -14.72 -1.10
C PHE A 616 3.31 -14.84 -2.08
N TYR A 617 3.25 -15.97 -2.79
CA TYR A 617 2.08 -16.25 -3.64
C TYR A 617 0.86 -16.57 -2.77
N PHE A 618 -0.25 -15.90 -3.05
CA PHE A 618 -1.55 -16.20 -2.45
C PHE A 618 -2.61 -16.33 -3.55
N GLY A 619 -3.15 -17.55 -3.68
CA GLY A 619 -4.09 -17.88 -4.74
C GLY A 619 -4.47 -19.36 -4.73
N PRO A 620 -5.30 -19.82 -5.69
CA PRO A 620 -5.88 -21.17 -5.70
C PRO A 620 -4.85 -22.30 -5.93
N ASP A 621 -3.65 -21.99 -6.39
CA ASP A 621 -2.60 -22.99 -6.60
C ASP A 621 -1.83 -23.38 -5.33
N LEU A 622 -2.12 -22.75 -4.20
CA LEU A 622 -1.58 -23.16 -2.92
C LEU A 622 -2.14 -24.53 -2.55
N LYS A 623 -1.25 -25.44 -2.15
CA LYS A 623 -1.63 -26.82 -1.78
C LYS A 623 -2.60 -26.81 -0.60
N GLU A 624 -3.61 -27.68 -0.68
CA GLU A 624 -4.53 -27.96 0.42
C GLU A 624 -3.76 -28.24 1.73
N GLY A 625 -4.05 -27.50 2.79
CA GLY A 625 -3.33 -27.58 4.07
C GLY A 625 -2.46 -26.37 4.41
N ILE A 626 -1.98 -25.60 3.43
CA ILE A 626 -1.25 -24.33 3.66
C ILE A 626 -2.20 -23.25 4.21
N PHE A 627 -3.48 -23.28 3.82
CA PHE A 627 -4.53 -22.37 4.28
C PHE A 627 -4.96 -22.52 5.72
N ARG A 628 -4.64 -23.66 6.37
CA ARG A 628 -5.01 -23.92 7.77
C ARG A 628 -3.90 -23.58 8.76
N GLY A 629 -2.94 -22.81 8.37
CA GLY A 629 -1.81 -22.38 9.14
C GLY A 629 -0.60 -22.25 8.24
N TYR A 630 -0.49 -21.11 7.55
CA TYR A 630 0.80 -20.65 7.10
C TYR A 630 1.59 -20.36 8.39
N GLU A 631 2.22 -21.38 8.94
CA GLU A 631 3.25 -21.15 9.92
C GLU A 631 4.37 -20.45 9.17
N PHE A 632 4.57 -19.17 9.43
CA PHE A 632 5.87 -18.54 9.25
C PHE A 632 6.81 -19.31 10.17
N LYS A 633 7.32 -20.46 9.69
CA LYS A 633 8.25 -21.28 10.48
C LYS A 633 9.50 -20.48 10.65
N ASN A 634 9.72 -20.07 11.88
CA ASN A 634 11.04 -19.73 12.36
C ASN A 634 11.85 -21.04 12.37
N GLU A 635 12.67 -21.30 11.36
CA GLU A 635 13.76 -22.25 11.45
C GLU A 635 15.01 -21.56 12.00
#